data_fa14b76a66ee2168bda4a3749141fb55
#
_entry.id   fa14b76a66ee2168bda4a3749141fb55
#
_cell.length_a   1.000
_cell.length_b   1.000
_cell.length_c   1.000
_cell.angle_alpha   90.00
_cell.angle_beta   90.00
_cell.angle_gamma   90.00
#
_symmetry.space_group_name_H-M   'P 1'
#
loop_
_entity.id
_entity.type
_entity.pdbx_description
1 polymer ?
#
loop_
_entity_poly.entity_id
_entity_poly.type
_entity_poly.pdbx_seq_one_letter_code
_entity_poly.pdbx_strand_id
1 'polypeptide(L)'
;MYSIKKRFKFEAAHRLLSMPDGHPCRGLHGHSYVVYVKVSTEDLADLPNPDMLIDFGKLKEFQKWLDENFDHATVLNFNDPLYSILKQTPDIKIRTMPSGDPTAENMASFFYVVVKDIVKKNI
;
A
#
# COMPACT_ATOMS: atom_id res chain seq x y z
N MET A 1 11.31 4.08 -24.01
CA MET A 1 10.54 3.59 -22.83
C MET A 1 9.10 4.03 -22.94
N TYR A 2 8.19 3.14 -22.61
CA TYR A 2 6.76 3.41 -22.55
C TYR A 2 6.30 3.18 -21.12
N SER A 3 5.43 4.05 -20.60
CA SER A 3 4.91 3.89 -19.24
C SER A 3 3.48 4.38 -19.14
N ILE A 4 2.76 3.78 -18.20
CA ILE A 4 1.48 4.30 -17.73
C ILE A 4 1.59 4.56 -16.23
N LYS A 5 0.82 5.53 -15.77
CA LYS A 5 0.78 5.87 -14.34
C LYS A 5 -0.67 6.01 -13.91
N LYS A 6 -1.02 5.38 -12.79
CA LYS A 6 -2.36 5.45 -12.24
C LYS A 6 -2.30 5.86 -10.79
N ARG A 7 -3.28 6.68 -10.38
CA ARG A 7 -3.41 7.21 -9.04
C ARG A 7 -4.44 6.39 -8.26
N PHE A 8 -4.06 6.01 -7.04
CA PHE A 8 -4.93 5.34 -6.08
C PHE A 8 -4.91 6.11 -4.78
N LYS A 9 -5.92 5.95 -3.94
CA LYS A 9 -5.95 6.61 -2.65
C LYS A 9 -6.60 5.74 -1.59
N PHE A 10 -6.22 6.00 -0.34
CA PHE A 10 -6.83 5.40 0.84
C PHE A 10 -6.65 6.32 2.04
N GLU A 11 -7.50 6.12 3.05
CA GLU A 11 -7.44 6.84 4.32
C GLU A 11 -7.05 5.85 5.40
N ALA A 12 -6.06 6.19 6.23
CA ALA A 12 -5.63 5.29 7.29
C ALA A 12 -4.99 6.04 8.45
N ALA A 13 -5.02 5.41 9.61
CA ALA A 13 -4.29 5.86 10.78
C ALA A 13 -3.01 5.03 10.94
N HIS A 14 -2.00 5.60 11.58
CA HIS A 14 -0.77 4.90 11.91
C HIS A 14 -0.02 5.55 13.07
N ARG A 15 1.00 4.86 13.57
CA ARG A 15 2.01 5.46 14.45
C ARG A 15 3.36 4.82 14.16
N LEU A 16 4.43 5.55 14.47
CA LEU A 16 5.80 5.14 14.17
C LEU A 16 6.56 4.88 15.46
N LEU A 17 6.80 3.61 15.78
CA LEU A 17 7.48 3.19 17.01
C LEU A 17 8.97 3.54 17.00
N SER A 18 9.59 3.64 15.83
CA SER A 18 11.02 3.92 15.72
C SER A 18 11.40 5.36 16.02
N MET A 19 10.40 6.26 16.12
CA MET A 19 10.64 7.65 16.48
C MET A 19 10.95 7.76 17.97
N PRO A 20 11.78 8.79 18.35
CA PRO A 20 12.09 9.03 19.77
C PRO A 20 10.85 9.34 20.60
N ASP A 21 10.93 9.04 21.91
CA ASP A 21 9.88 9.40 22.85
C ASP A 21 9.57 10.90 22.76
N GLY A 22 8.29 11.24 22.75
CA GLY A 22 7.81 12.61 22.60
C GLY A 22 7.71 13.10 21.16
N HIS A 23 8.18 12.34 20.19
CA HIS A 23 8.01 12.71 18.78
C HIS A 23 6.52 12.60 18.39
N PRO A 24 5.96 13.62 17.69
CA PRO A 24 4.54 13.60 17.32
C PRO A 24 4.08 12.34 16.56
N CYS A 25 4.96 11.77 15.74
CA CYS A 25 4.63 10.61 14.93
C CYS A 25 4.54 9.30 15.73
N ARG A 26 4.97 9.29 17.01
CA ARG A 26 4.72 8.15 17.90
C ARG A 26 3.27 8.09 18.34
N GLY A 27 2.54 9.20 18.28
CA GLY A 27 1.10 9.23 18.56
C GLY A 27 0.31 8.70 17.39
N LEU A 28 -0.81 8.08 17.68
CA LEU A 28 -1.73 7.61 16.63
C LEU A 28 -2.34 8.83 15.92
N HIS A 29 -2.24 8.84 14.60
CA HIS A 29 -2.74 9.93 13.77
C HIS A 29 -3.12 9.40 12.40
N GLY A 30 -3.94 10.16 11.67
CA GLY A 30 -4.44 9.75 10.36
C GLY A 30 -3.97 10.63 9.23
N HIS A 31 -3.94 10.04 8.03
CA HIS A 31 -3.62 10.73 6.79
C HIS A 31 -4.52 10.28 5.66
N SER A 32 -4.69 11.17 4.69
CA SER A 32 -5.13 10.79 3.35
C SER A 32 -3.90 10.42 2.54
N TYR A 33 -3.85 9.21 2.03
CA TYR A 33 -2.72 8.72 1.25
C TYR A 33 -3.05 8.68 -0.23
N VAL A 34 -2.07 9.05 -1.02
CA VAL A 34 -2.12 8.91 -2.48
C VAL A 34 -0.98 8.01 -2.91
N VAL A 35 -1.30 7.01 -3.72
CA VAL A 35 -0.32 6.07 -4.26
C VAL A 35 -0.34 6.18 -5.78
N TYR A 36 0.82 6.40 -6.36
CA TYR A 36 0.99 6.35 -7.80
C TYR A 36 1.66 5.03 -8.18
N VAL A 37 1.02 4.30 -9.09
CA VAL A 37 1.60 3.09 -9.67
C VAL A 37 2.03 3.41 -11.08
N LYS A 38 3.32 3.22 -11.36
CA LYS A 38 3.90 3.39 -12.69
C LYS A 38 4.34 2.02 -13.21
N VAL A 39 3.83 1.65 -14.38
CA VAL A 39 4.22 0.42 -15.08
C VAL A 39 4.94 0.82 -16.37
N SER A 40 6.09 0.23 -16.63
CA SER A 40 6.95 0.61 -17.76
C SER A 40 7.45 -0.59 -18.52
N THR A 41 7.76 -0.37 -19.79
CA THR A 41 8.51 -1.31 -20.61
C THR A 41 9.46 -0.52 -21.53
N GLU A 42 10.61 -1.11 -21.86
CA GLU A 42 11.54 -0.49 -22.80
C GLU A 42 11.03 -0.63 -24.23
N ASP A 43 10.40 -1.77 -24.57
CA ASP A 43 9.91 -2.04 -25.92
C ASP A 43 8.55 -2.75 -25.85
N LEU A 44 7.55 -2.17 -26.53
CA LEU A 44 6.21 -2.76 -26.59
C LEU A 44 6.21 -4.11 -27.32
N ALA A 45 7.16 -4.33 -28.22
CA ALA A 45 7.27 -5.59 -28.97
C ALA A 45 7.57 -6.79 -28.05
N ASP A 46 8.13 -6.53 -26.86
CA ASP A 46 8.44 -7.59 -25.89
C ASP A 46 7.20 -8.07 -25.11
N LEU A 47 6.07 -7.40 -25.31
CA LEU A 47 4.85 -7.72 -24.58
C LEU A 47 3.99 -8.74 -25.31
N PRO A 48 3.19 -9.56 -24.61
CA PRO A 48 2.23 -10.45 -25.24
C PRO A 48 1.22 -9.73 -26.15
N ASN A 49 0.82 -8.51 -25.79
CA ASN A 49 0.05 -7.60 -26.63
C ASN A 49 0.90 -6.36 -26.89
N PRO A 50 1.47 -6.21 -28.09
CA PRO A 50 2.34 -5.05 -28.38
C PRO A 50 1.60 -3.72 -28.50
N ASP A 51 0.28 -3.74 -28.52
CA ASP A 51 -0.52 -2.51 -28.59
C ASP A 51 -0.83 -1.94 -27.19
N MET A 52 -0.59 -2.70 -26.15
CA MET A 52 -1.01 -2.33 -24.80
C MET A 52 -0.03 -2.84 -23.74
N LEU A 53 0.52 -1.94 -22.94
CA LEU A 53 1.40 -2.31 -21.84
C LEU A 53 0.66 -3.15 -20.79
N ILE A 54 -0.47 -2.65 -20.32
CA ILE A 54 -1.40 -3.37 -19.44
C ILE A 54 -2.74 -2.65 -19.51
N ASP A 55 -3.82 -3.40 -19.40
CA ASP A 55 -5.17 -2.83 -19.29
C ASP A 55 -5.30 -2.09 -17.95
N PHE A 56 -5.62 -0.79 -18.00
CA PHE A 56 -5.87 0.00 -16.78
C PHE A 56 -6.90 -0.66 -15.86
N GLY A 57 -7.89 -1.32 -16.44
CA GLY A 57 -8.91 -2.02 -15.67
C GLY A 57 -8.35 -3.11 -14.77
N LYS A 58 -7.25 -3.74 -15.16
CA LYS A 58 -6.60 -4.77 -14.34
C LYS A 58 -5.90 -4.19 -13.13
N LEU A 59 -5.45 -2.93 -13.20
CA LEU A 59 -4.86 -2.24 -12.06
C LEU A 59 -5.90 -1.92 -10.97
N LYS A 60 -7.19 -1.98 -11.28
CA LYS A 60 -8.26 -1.82 -10.27
C LYS A 60 -8.19 -2.87 -9.17
N GLU A 61 -7.58 -4.02 -9.42
CA GLU A 61 -7.34 -5.01 -8.37
C GLU A 61 -6.54 -4.42 -7.20
N PHE A 62 -5.64 -3.49 -7.49
CA PHE A 62 -4.87 -2.83 -6.44
C PHE A 62 -5.76 -1.93 -5.58
N GLN A 63 -6.69 -1.17 -6.18
CA GLN A 63 -7.63 -0.36 -5.39
C GLN A 63 -8.50 -1.27 -4.50
N LYS A 64 -8.98 -2.38 -5.04
CA LYS A 64 -9.75 -3.34 -4.27
C LYS A 64 -8.93 -3.89 -3.10
N TRP A 65 -7.67 -4.22 -3.34
CA TRP A 65 -6.76 -4.69 -2.31
C TRP A 65 -6.53 -3.61 -1.24
N LEU A 66 -6.33 -2.36 -1.64
CA LEU A 66 -6.20 -1.23 -0.70
C LEU A 66 -7.47 -1.08 0.14
N ASP A 67 -8.63 -1.14 -0.49
CA ASP A 67 -9.92 -1.01 0.19
C ASP A 67 -10.12 -2.10 1.23
N GLU A 68 -9.67 -3.31 0.94
CA GLU A 68 -9.80 -4.46 1.84
C GLU A 68 -8.77 -4.45 2.97
N ASN A 69 -7.56 -3.93 2.73
CA ASN A 69 -6.43 -4.10 3.63
C ASN A 69 -5.97 -2.83 4.34
N PHE A 70 -6.07 -1.67 3.70
CA PHE A 70 -5.50 -0.43 4.22
C PHE A 70 -6.52 0.68 4.45
N ASP A 71 -7.52 0.79 3.59
CA ASP A 71 -8.46 1.89 3.68
C ASP A 71 -9.29 1.79 4.96
N HIS A 72 -9.37 2.89 5.71
CA HIS A 72 -10.03 2.97 7.01
C HIS A 72 -9.40 2.03 8.05
N ALA A 73 -8.16 1.62 7.86
CA ALA A 73 -7.45 0.78 8.80
C ALA A 73 -6.57 1.59 9.74
N THR A 74 -6.23 0.99 10.87
CA THR A 74 -5.09 1.38 11.69
C THR A 74 -3.92 0.50 11.28
N VAL A 75 -2.90 1.11 10.69
CA VAL A 75 -1.73 0.39 10.18
C VAL A 75 -0.62 0.45 11.22
N LEU A 76 -0.13 -0.70 11.62
CA LEU A 76 0.81 -0.82 12.73
C LEU A 76 2.06 -1.62 12.33
N ASN A 77 3.18 -1.30 12.97
CA ASN A 77 4.34 -2.19 13.01
C ASN A 77 3.86 -3.56 13.55
N PHE A 78 4.33 -4.66 12.95
CA PHE A 78 3.87 -5.98 13.38
C PHE A 78 4.23 -6.30 14.85
N ASN A 79 5.22 -5.59 15.43
CA ASN A 79 5.61 -5.71 16.84
C ASN A 79 4.93 -4.67 17.74
N ASP A 80 4.01 -3.87 17.22
CA ASP A 80 3.38 -2.82 18.01
C ASP A 80 2.44 -3.43 19.07
N PRO A 81 2.68 -3.16 20.37
CA PRO A 81 1.81 -3.66 21.43
C PRO A 81 0.38 -3.13 21.35
N LEU A 82 0.14 -2.05 20.62
CA LEU A 82 -1.21 -1.52 20.41
C LEU A 82 -2.10 -2.50 19.65
N TYR A 83 -1.51 -3.40 18.86
CA TYR A 83 -2.26 -4.42 18.14
C TYR A 83 -3.16 -5.24 19.07
N SER A 84 -2.60 -5.75 20.16
CA SER A 84 -3.36 -6.58 21.11
C SER A 84 -4.50 -5.83 21.79
N ILE A 85 -4.30 -4.52 22.01
CA ILE A 85 -5.31 -3.65 22.63
C ILE A 85 -6.44 -3.39 21.64
N LEU A 86 -6.12 -2.98 20.43
CA LEU A 86 -7.10 -2.64 19.39
C LEU A 86 -7.88 -3.88 18.92
N LYS A 87 -7.24 -5.03 18.89
CA LYS A 87 -7.88 -6.29 18.48
C LYS A 87 -9.08 -6.64 19.36
N GLN A 88 -9.08 -6.21 20.61
CA GLN A 88 -10.18 -6.45 21.56
C GLN A 88 -11.29 -5.40 21.44
N THR A 89 -11.09 -4.36 20.64
CA THR A 89 -12.04 -3.29 20.45
C THR A 89 -12.89 -3.55 19.21
N PRO A 90 -14.24 -3.55 19.32
CA PRO A 90 -15.10 -3.78 18.16
C PRO A 90 -14.92 -2.70 17.09
N ASP A 91 -15.22 -3.07 15.84
CA ASP A 91 -15.30 -2.15 14.70
C ASP A 91 -14.00 -1.43 14.35
N ILE A 92 -12.87 -1.95 14.78
CA ILE A 92 -11.56 -1.44 14.39
C ILE A 92 -10.90 -2.38 13.40
N LYS A 93 -10.63 -1.87 12.21
CA LYS A 93 -9.89 -2.57 11.19
C LYS A 93 -8.39 -2.33 11.42
N ILE A 94 -7.63 -3.40 11.53
CA ILE A 94 -6.19 -3.33 11.80
C ILE A 94 -5.43 -3.99 10.67
N ARG A 95 -4.37 -3.34 10.21
CA ARG A 95 -3.43 -3.92 9.27
C ARG A 95 -2.02 -3.82 9.86
N THR A 96 -1.35 -4.95 10.03
CA THR A 96 0.05 -4.95 10.44
C THR A 96 0.96 -4.95 9.21
N MET A 97 2.09 -4.25 9.31
CA MET A 97 3.11 -4.28 8.29
C MET A 97 3.88 -5.59 8.34
N PRO A 98 4.32 -6.13 7.19
CA PRO A 98 5.15 -7.35 7.18
C PRO A 98 6.51 -7.13 7.83
N SER A 99 7.01 -5.89 7.82
CA SER A 99 8.26 -5.53 8.48
C SER A 99 8.32 -4.03 8.73
N GLY A 100 8.80 -3.65 9.92
CA GLY A 100 9.03 -2.26 10.29
C GLY A 100 7.79 -1.43 10.53
N ASP A 101 8.00 -0.15 10.69
CA ASP A 101 6.95 0.85 10.88
C ASP A 101 6.18 1.11 9.59
N PRO A 102 4.91 1.55 9.69
CA PRO A 102 4.12 1.94 8.52
C PRO A 102 4.49 3.34 8.03
N THR A 103 5.75 3.53 7.68
CA THR A 103 6.24 4.73 7.00
C THR A 103 5.82 4.72 5.54
N ALA A 104 5.83 5.88 4.89
CA ALA A 104 5.55 5.97 3.46
C ALA A 104 6.52 5.07 2.66
N GLU A 105 7.79 5.04 3.06
CA GLU A 105 8.81 4.22 2.41
C GLU A 105 8.51 2.73 2.53
N ASN A 106 8.18 2.26 3.73
CA ASN A 106 7.88 0.85 3.97
C ASN A 106 6.55 0.44 3.34
N MET A 107 5.55 1.31 3.36
CA MET A 107 4.29 1.05 2.67
C MET A 107 4.50 0.96 1.16
N ALA A 108 5.29 1.87 0.58
CA ALA A 108 5.60 1.82 -0.85
C ALA A 108 6.30 0.52 -1.24
N SER A 109 7.23 0.04 -0.43
CA SER A 109 7.91 -1.24 -0.65
C SER A 109 6.93 -2.41 -0.61
N PHE A 110 6.01 -2.40 0.33
CA PHE A 110 4.97 -3.42 0.42
C PHE A 110 4.03 -3.39 -0.78
N PHE A 111 3.56 -2.20 -1.14
CA PHE A 111 2.68 -2.03 -2.30
C PHE A 111 3.36 -2.45 -3.60
N TYR A 112 4.67 -2.22 -3.71
CA TYR A 112 5.43 -2.67 -4.87
C TYR A 112 5.31 -4.18 -5.07
N VAL A 113 5.44 -4.95 -4.00
CA VAL A 113 5.32 -6.41 -4.08
C VAL A 113 3.91 -6.82 -4.52
N VAL A 114 2.89 -6.20 -3.96
CA VAL A 114 1.48 -6.49 -4.29
C VAL A 114 1.19 -6.14 -5.75
N VAL A 115 1.59 -4.95 -6.19
CA VAL A 115 1.36 -4.49 -7.56
C VAL A 115 2.13 -5.33 -8.57
N LYS A 116 3.38 -5.70 -8.24
CA LYS A 116 4.18 -6.57 -9.10
C LYS A 116 3.48 -7.89 -9.39
N ASP A 117 2.85 -8.48 -8.38
CA ASP A 117 2.09 -9.71 -8.53
C ASP A 117 0.86 -9.52 -9.42
N ILE A 118 0.13 -8.42 -9.22
CA ILE A 118 -1.02 -8.07 -10.06
C ILE A 118 -0.60 -7.90 -11.52
N VAL A 119 0.49 -7.18 -11.77
CA VAL A 119 1.00 -6.95 -13.12
C VAL A 119 1.41 -8.25 -13.77
N LYS A 120 2.13 -9.13 -13.05
CA LYS A 120 2.59 -10.42 -13.59
C LYS A 120 1.46 -11.29 -14.07
N LYS A 121 0.36 -11.39 -13.34
CA LYS A 121 -0.75 -12.26 -13.71
C LYS A 121 -1.68 -11.67 -14.77
N ASN A 122 -1.49 -10.40 -15.12
CA ASN A 122 -2.33 -9.69 -16.10
C ASN A 122 -1.55 -9.25 -17.35
N ILE A 123 -0.37 -9.79 -17.54
CA ILE A 123 0.43 -9.57 -18.74
C ILE A 123 0.53 -10.85 -19.56
#